data_fdc58aee835f24f184b97ed0a3097997
#
_entry.id   fdc58aee835f24f184b97ed0a3097997
#
_cell.length_a   1.000
_cell.length_b   1.000
_cell.length_c   1.000
_cell.angle_alpha   90.00
_cell.angle_beta   90.00
_cell.angle_gamma   90.00
#
_symmetry.space_group_name_H-M   'P 1'
#
loop_
_entity.id
_entity.type
_entity.pdbx_description
1 polymer ?
#
loop_
_entity_poly.entity_id
_entity_poly.type
_entity_poly.pdbx_seq_one_letter_code
_entity_poly.pdbx_strand_id
1 'polypeptide(L)'
;MNIPRFAPAEKHEWRTEADNRPPLTKLNDTMNWILDTLRENPAIAIFLTLGLGFWIGKWRYKSFSLGTVTSVLLVGVLVGQLDIPMSGPLKEVSFLLFLFAIGYSVGPEFFRALRGSGLKQVLFAVVMCVMCLVCTWLTAKLFHYNVGESLGLFAGAQTISAVIGVGADSIGSMNASQADKTAWVNMIPVCYAVTYIFGTIGSAWILGSLGPVMLGGLKKVRKETSELESSMNSSSESEDPALGSAFAPVVFRAYKVDSEWFDTPRTVQDIEKRCNELGRRLFVERIRHNETLTTAPASETVISKGDEIVLSGRREYVVEDESWIGPEIMDAELLSFPVEKVPVMVARKNIDGLTVEGLRSLPEMRGVVIGKITNSSGNLLPVLAQTPVRSGYMLTLQGLPQDVEKAAKALGYEDRPSTATDMVFVGLGIFIGALIGAITFHLGGIPVSLSTSGGALIAGLVLGWLRSKHPTFGKIPSSSLWVLNNVGLNMFIAVIGIASGPTFVHGIAQVGWMLFVAGIIATSLPLILGIWIGKKFFKFPAAINLGCVAGSRVTTASLGAIQDALGSSVPAMGYTVTYAVGNTLLILMAVIMAAIY
;
A
#
# COMPACT_ATOMS: atom_id res chain seq x y z
N MET A 1 -2.41 39.63 51.31
CA MET A 1 -2.87 38.82 50.21
C MET A 1 -3.97 37.91 50.69
N ASN A 2 -5.25 38.26 50.42
CA ASN A 2 -6.43 37.58 50.93
C ASN A 2 -6.76 36.38 49.99
N ILE A 3 -6.73 35.19 50.57
CA ILE A 3 -7.19 33.97 49.88
C ILE A 3 -8.70 33.85 50.13
N PRO A 4 -9.56 33.76 49.11
CA PRO A 4 -10.99 33.57 49.32
C PRO A 4 -11.26 32.14 49.82
N ARG A 5 -12.01 32.05 50.94
CA ARG A 5 -12.53 30.79 51.48
C ARG A 5 -13.63 30.26 50.52
N PHE A 6 -13.46 29.05 50.04
CA PHE A 6 -14.50 28.31 49.35
C PHE A 6 -15.64 27.97 50.35
N ALA A 7 -16.86 28.30 49.96
CA ALA A 7 -18.07 27.86 50.65
C ALA A 7 -18.22 26.32 50.51
N PRO A 8 -18.79 25.65 51.53
CA PRO A 8 -18.99 24.20 51.45
C PRO A 8 -20.05 23.85 50.42
N ALA A 9 -19.70 22.88 49.55
CA ALA A 9 -20.62 22.33 48.56
C ALA A 9 -21.87 21.76 49.22
N GLU A 10 -23.03 22.21 48.77
CA GLU A 10 -24.30 21.59 49.10
C GLU A 10 -24.28 20.12 48.67
N LYS A 11 -24.55 19.24 49.64
CA LYS A 11 -24.76 17.82 49.38
C LYS A 11 -26.07 17.67 48.61
N HIS A 12 -26.00 17.55 47.27
CA HIS A 12 -27.10 17.00 46.52
C HIS A 12 -27.28 15.53 46.95
N GLU A 13 -28.27 15.28 47.77
CA GLU A 13 -28.79 13.94 48.02
C GLU A 13 -29.35 13.40 46.72
N TRP A 14 -28.60 12.50 46.08
CA TRP A 14 -29.11 11.65 45.01
C TRP A 14 -30.15 10.70 45.65
N ARG A 15 -31.42 11.13 45.72
CA ARG A 15 -32.51 10.19 45.92
C ARG A 15 -32.59 9.30 44.70
N THR A 16 -32.12 8.09 44.82
CA THR A 16 -32.45 6.98 43.96
C THR A 16 -33.92 6.61 44.18
N GLU A 17 -34.83 7.32 43.53
CA GLU A 17 -36.15 6.75 43.28
C GLU A 17 -35.95 5.53 42.41
N ALA A 18 -36.11 4.34 42.98
CA ALA A 18 -36.10 3.10 42.24
C ALA A 18 -37.20 3.18 41.20
N ASP A 19 -36.79 3.38 39.94
CA ASP A 19 -37.71 3.50 38.81
C ASP A 19 -38.43 2.16 38.60
N ASN A 20 -39.68 2.09 39.09
CA ASN A 20 -40.54 0.93 39.09
C ASN A 20 -41.24 0.71 37.73
N ARG A 21 -40.78 1.34 36.65
CA ARG A 21 -41.33 1.13 35.31
C ARG A 21 -41.05 -0.29 34.81
N PRO A 22 -41.99 -0.90 34.06
CA PRO A 22 -41.74 -2.24 33.49
C PRO A 22 -40.50 -2.28 32.60
N PRO A 23 -39.81 -3.41 32.52
CA PRO A 23 -38.51 -3.51 31.81
C PRO A 23 -38.57 -3.11 30.33
N LEU A 24 -39.72 -3.24 29.67
CA LEU A 24 -39.92 -2.79 28.28
C LEU A 24 -39.96 -1.26 28.13
N THR A 25 -40.50 -0.53 29.11
CA THR A 25 -40.52 0.94 29.07
C THR A 25 -39.12 1.51 29.34
N LYS A 26 -38.34 0.91 30.24
CA LYS A 26 -36.92 1.29 30.46
C LYS A 26 -36.09 1.02 29.20
N LEU A 27 -36.30 -0.06 28.51
CA LEU A 27 -35.62 -0.37 27.25
C LEU A 27 -35.95 0.64 26.16
N ASN A 28 -37.24 1.03 26.03
CA ASN A 28 -37.67 2.05 25.06
C ASN A 28 -37.09 3.43 25.41
N ASP A 29 -37.10 3.82 26.68
CA ASP A 29 -36.48 5.10 27.13
C ASP A 29 -34.99 5.14 26.83
N THR A 30 -34.28 4.06 27.10
CA THR A 30 -32.83 3.95 26.77
C THR A 30 -32.58 4.00 25.28
N MET A 31 -33.43 3.32 24.49
CA MET A 31 -33.33 3.29 23.02
C MET A 31 -33.59 4.67 22.43
N ASN A 32 -34.62 5.38 22.91
CA ASN A 32 -34.92 6.74 22.50
C ASN A 32 -33.78 7.70 22.86
N TRP A 33 -33.21 7.59 24.07
CA TRP A 33 -32.07 8.39 24.49
C TRP A 33 -30.84 8.17 23.56
N ILE A 34 -30.55 6.92 23.18
CA ILE A 34 -29.44 6.63 22.25
C ILE A 34 -29.71 7.27 20.88
N LEU A 35 -30.93 7.14 20.36
CA LEU A 35 -31.34 7.71 19.06
C LEU A 35 -31.21 9.24 19.06
N ASP A 36 -31.73 9.89 20.10
CA ASP A 36 -31.69 11.34 20.22
C ASP A 36 -30.24 11.82 20.40
N THR A 37 -29.44 11.12 21.19
CA THR A 37 -28.00 11.42 21.34
C THR A 37 -27.25 11.32 20.01
N LEU A 38 -27.52 10.32 19.19
CA LEU A 38 -26.91 10.15 17.87
C LEU A 38 -27.33 11.26 16.89
N ARG A 39 -28.59 11.73 16.97
CA ARG A 39 -29.09 12.84 16.14
C ARG A 39 -28.51 14.18 16.55
N GLU A 40 -28.41 14.42 17.87
CA GLU A 40 -27.83 15.65 18.42
C GLU A 40 -26.29 15.70 18.23
N ASN A 41 -25.65 14.53 18.21
CA ASN A 41 -24.20 14.40 18.12
C ASN A 41 -23.77 13.52 16.93
N PRO A 42 -23.87 14.02 15.70
CA PRO A 42 -23.55 13.23 14.49
C PRO A 42 -22.14 12.61 14.47
N ALA A 43 -21.18 13.22 15.17
CA ALA A 43 -19.82 12.69 15.28
C ALA A 43 -19.80 11.29 15.94
N ILE A 44 -20.67 11.04 16.93
CA ILE A 44 -20.76 9.73 17.61
C ILE A 44 -21.24 8.66 16.61
N ALA A 45 -22.22 9.01 15.75
CA ALA A 45 -22.71 8.10 14.72
C ALA A 45 -21.61 7.72 13.70
N ILE A 46 -20.70 8.65 13.37
CA ILE A 46 -19.56 8.36 12.51
C ILE A 46 -18.62 7.35 13.16
N PHE A 47 -18.26 7.53 14.44
CA PHE A 47 -17.40 6.59 15.15
C PHE A 47 -18.04 5.21 15.31
N LEU A 48 -19.35 5.15 15.57
CA LEU A 48 -20.11 3.89 15.57
C LEU A 48 -20.00 3.19 14.20
N THR A 49 -20.24 3.96 13.12
CA THR A 49 -20.16 3.46 11.74
C THR A 49 -18.75 2.97 11.40
N LEU A 50 -17.70 3.69 11.81
CA LEU A 50 -16.32 3.27 11.64
C LEU A 50 -16.03 1.97 12.41
N GLY A 51 -16.36 1.93 13.70
CA GLY A 51 -16.09 0.77 14.56
C GLY A 51 -16.72 -0.52 14.00
N LEU A 52 -18.02 -0.48 13.73
CA LEU A 52 -18.75 -1.63 13.16
C LEU A 52 -18.28 -1.94 11.73
N GLY A 53 -18.06 -0.93 10.90
CA GLY A 53 -17.62 -1.11 9.52
C GLY A 53 -16.23 -1.74 9.41
N PHE A 54 -15.26 -1.30 10.23
CA PHE A 54 -13.94 -1.94 10.31
C PHE A 54 -14.01 -3.36 10.88
N TRP A 55 -14.87 -3.61 11.85
CA TRP A 55 -15.06 -4.94 12.41
C TRP A 55 -15.61 -5.91 11.39
N ILE A 56 -16.69 -5.56 10.69
CA ILE A 56 -17.31 -6.37 9.63
C ILE A 56 -16.35 -6.52 8.44
N GLY A 57 -15.65 -5.45 8.05
CA GLY A 57 -14.71 -5.45 6.92
C GLY A 57 -13.50 -6.36 7.10
N LYS A 58 -13.18 -6.75 8.34
CA LYS A 58 -12.12 -7.73 8.64
C LYS A 58 -12.58 -9.19 8.47
N TRP A 59 -13.88 -9.44 8.41
CA TRP A 59 -14.37 -10.81 8.26
C TRP A 59 -14.01 -11.36 6.90
N ARG A 60 -13.40 -12.54 6.92
CA ARG A 60 -13.03 -13.28 5.72
C ARG A 60 -13.77 -14.61 5.69
N TYR A 61 -14.48 -14.85 4.61
CA TYR A 61 -15.06 -16.15 4.32
C TYR A 61 -14.33 -16.75 3.13
N LYS A 62 -13.52 -17.79 3.37
CA LYS A 62 -12.56 -18.33 2.39
C LYS A 62 -11.63 -17.21 1.87
N SER A 63 -11.60 -16.96 0.56
CA SER A 63 -10.79 -15.91 -0.07
C SER A 63 -11.51 -14.56 -0.21
N PHE A 64 -12.77 -14.45 0.27
CA PHE A 64 -13.58 -13.25 0.10
C PHE A 64 -13.62 -12.41 1.38
N SER A 65 -13.47 -11.09 1.22
CA SER A 65 -13.73 -10.07 2.22
C SER A 65 -14.45 -8.91 1.56
N LEU A 66 -15.48 -8.37 2.22
CA LEU A 66 -16.18 -7.15 1.77
C LEU A 66 -15.24 -5.93 1.72
N GLY A 67 -14.14 -5.98 2.49
CA GLY A 67 -13.25 -4.84 2.67
C GLY A 67 -13.84 -3.77 3.58
N THR A 68 -12.95 -2.95 4.16
CA THR A 68 -13.35 -1.94 5.16
C THR A 68 -14.24 -0.85 4.56
N VAL A 69 -13.93 -0.36 3.37
CA VAL A 69 -14.64 0.75 2.71
C VAL A 69 -16.10 0.40 2.44
N THR A 70 -16.36 -0.76 1.83
CA THR A 70 -17.71 -1.21 1.53
C THR A 70 -18.50 -1.50 2.80
N SER A 71 -17.85 -2.11 3.80
CA SER A 71 -18.49 -2.39 5.09
C SER A 71 -18.86 -1.11 5.83
N VAL A 72 -17.96 -0.11 5.86
CA VAL A 72 -18.25 1.20 6.44
C VAL A 72 -19.39 1.91 5.71
N LEU A 73 -19.43 1.83 4.38
CA LEU A 73 -20.54 2.39 3.59
C LEU A 73 -21.88 1.74 3.98
N LEU A 74 -21.95 0.41 3.99
CA LEU A 74 -23.19 -0.32 4.30
C LEU A 74 -23.66 -0.09 5.74
N VAL A 75 -22.73 -0.09 6.71
CA VAL A 75 -23.06 0.26 8.10
C VAL A 75 -23.51 1.72 8.18
N GLY A 76 -22.86 2.63 7.45
CA GLY A 76 -23.28 4.03 7.36
C GLY A 76 -24.69 4.20 6.83
N VAL A 77 -25.04 3.45 5.78
CA VAL A 77 -26.41 3.41 5.23
C VAL A 77 -27.43 2.91 6.27
N LEU A 78 -27.08 1.87 7.04
CA LEU A 78 -27.96 1.37 8.11
C LEU A 78 -28.15 2.40 9.23
N VAL A 79 -27.07 3.03 9.68
CA VAL A 79 -27.10 4.09 10.70
C VAL A 79 -27.85 5.32 10.16
N GLY A 80 -27.71 5.62 8.87
CA GLY A 80 -28.39 6.73 8.20
C GLY A 80 -29.93 6.58 8.14
N GLN A 81 -30.48 5.35 8.29
CA GLN A 81 -31.93 5.18 8.43
C GLN A 81 -32.51 5.88 9.68
N LEU A 82 -31.65 6.32 10.58
CA LEU A 82 -32.04 7.06 11.78
C LEU A 82 -32.22 8.57 11.52
N ASP A 83 -32.12 9.05 10.29
CA ASP A 83 -32.23 10.46 9.88
C ASP A 83 -31.26 11.38 10.64
N ILE A 84 -29.98 11.03 10.64
CA ILE A 84 -28.93 11.79 11.32
C ILE A 84 -28.38 12.87 10.36
N PRO A 85 -28.46 14.17 10.72
CA PRO A 85 -27.95 15.25 9.86
C PRO A 85 -26.43 15.26 9.80
N MET A 86 -25.84 15.18 8.60
CA MET A 86 -24.39 15.19 8.41
C MET A 86 -23.86 16.56 7.96
N SER A 87 -22.74 16.99 8.56
CA SER A 87 -22.10 18.27 8.19
C SER A 87 -21.18 18.14 6.97
N GLY A 88 -21.31 19.06 6.00
CA GLY A 88 -20.47 19.11 4.81
C GLY A 88 -18.97 19.25 5.09
N PRO A 89 -18.53 20.19 5.96
CA PRO A 89 -17.12 20.40 6.25
C PRO A 89 -16.35 19.18 6.74
N LEU A 90 -16.98 18.31 7.56
CA LEU A 90 -16.32 17.10 8.05
C LEU A 90 -16.04 16.09 6.93
N LYS A 91 -16.99 15.96 5.99
CA LYS A 91 -16.82 15.16 4.78
C LYS A 91 -15.63 15.66 3.96
N GLU A 92 -15.57 16.96 3.70
CA GLU A 92 -14.52 17.59 2.88
C GLU A 92 -13.13 17.45 3.51
N VAL A 93 -12.98 17.78 4.79
CA VAL A 93 -11.69 17.66 5.50
C VAL A 93 -11.18 16.23 5.47
N SER A 94 -12.03 15.25 5.76
CA SER A 94 -11.65 13.84 5.74
C SER A 94 -11.19 13.39 4.34
N PHE A 95 -11.87 13.88 3.31
CA PHE A 95 -11.56 13.54 1.92
C PHE A 95 -10.25 14.19 1.44
N LEU A 96 -10.00 15.46 1.78
CA LEU A 96 -8.74 16.14 1.45
C LEU A 96 -7.53 15.46 2.10
N LEU A 97 -7.64 15.08 3.38
CA LEU A 97 -6.60 14.32 4.07
C LEU A 97 -6.30 12.99 3.38
N PHE A 98 -7.34 12.25 3.00
CA PHE A 98 -7.20 10.99 2.26
C PHE A 98 -6.52 11.19 0.90
N LEU A 99 -6.99 12.14 0.08
CA LEU A 99 -6.44 12.34 -1.25
C LEU A 99 -5.00 12.84 -1.23
N PHE A 100 -4.67 13.72 -0.29
CA PHE A 100 -3.29 14.12 -0.07
C PHE A 100 -2.40 12.93 0.32
N ALA A 101 -2.85 12.10 1.26
CA ALA A 101 -2.09 10.94 1.73
C ALA A 101 -1.84 9.92 0.63
N ILE A 102 -2.85 9.63 -0.19
CA ILE A 102 -2.69 8.70 -1.32
C ILE A 102 -1.77 9.29 -2.38
N GLY A 103 -1.93 10.58 -2.71
CA GLY A 103 -1.03 11.29 -3.63
C GLY A 103 0.42 11.22 -3.14
N TYR A 104 0.66 11.54 -1.87
CA TYR A 104 1.99 11.51 -1.26
C TYR A 104 2.62 10.12 -1.34
N SER A 105 1.86 9.05 -1.09
CA SER A 105 2.38 7.68 -1.11
C SER A 105 2.76 7.20 -2.51
N VAL A 106 2.01 7.59 -3.56
CA VAL A 106 2.25 7.13 -4.93
C VAL A 106 3.13 8.09 -5.75
N GLY A 107 3.33 9.32 -5.27
CA GLY A 107 4.07 10.38 -5.96
C GLY A 107 5.47 9.98 -6.45
N PRO A 108 6.33 9.40 -5.61
CA PRO A 108 7.67 8.96 -6.02
C PRO A 108 7.66 7.97 -7.19
N GLU A 109 6.75 6.99 -7.17
CA GLU A 109 6.62 5.99 -8.23
C GLU A 109 6.07 6.60 -9.52
N PHE A 110 5.05 7.47 -9.40
CA PHE A 110 4.44 8.15 -10.52
C PHE A 110 5.47 8.94 -11.34
N PHE A 111 6.21 9.83 -10.69
CA PHE A 111 7.21 10.65 -11.40
C PHE A 111 8.43 9.85 -11.88
N ARG A 112 8.79 8.77 -11.19
CA ARG A 112 9.84 7.87 -11.63
C ARG A 112 9.44 7.11 -12.88
N ALA A 113 8.22 6.61 -12.91
CA ALA A 113 7.69 5.87 -14.05
C ALA A 113 7.68 6.71 -15.34
N LEU A 114 7.42 8.02 -15.23
CA LEU A 114 7.47 8.95 -16.36
C LEU A 114 8.88 9.17 -16.94
N ARG A 115 9.95 8.95 -16.16
CA ARG A 115 11.33 9.28 -16.55
C ARG A 115 12.18 8.09 -17.00
N GLY A 116 11.72 6.82 -16.84
CA GLY A 116 12.59 5.67 -16.96
C GLY A 116 12.07 4.53 -17.84
N SER A 117 12.62 3.34 -17.60
CA SER A 117 12.26 2.08 -18.25
C SER A 117 10.79 1.67 -18.08
N GLY A 118 10.07 2.32 -17.16
CA GLY A 118 8.64 2.12 -16.92
C GLY A 118 7.70 2.76 -17.95
N LEU A 119 8.20 3.52 -18.93
CA LEU A 119 7.37 4.26 -19.89
C LEU A 119 6.36 3.37 -20.62
N LYS A 120 6.74 2.13 -20.98
CA LYS A 120 5.80 1.17 -21.58
C LYS A 120 4.64 0.82 -20.66
N GLN A 121 4.92 0.67 -19.36
CA GLN A 121 3.90 0.38 -18.33
C GLN A 121 3.01 1.60 -18.09
N VAL A 122 3.60 2.81 -18.10
CA VAL A 122 2.84 4.09 -18.02
C VAL A 122 1.88 4.23 -19.18
N LEU A 123 2.36 4.07 -20.42
CA LEU A 123 1.52 4.13 -21.63
C LEU A 123 0.41 3.08 -21.59
N PHE A 124 0.73 1.87 -21.13
CA PHE A 124 -0.27 0.83 -20.93
C PHE A 124 -1.33 1.25 -19.90
N ALA A 125 -0.91 1.82 -18.77
CA ALA A 125 -1.83 2.29 -17.74
C ALA A 125 -2.74 3.42 -18.26
N VAL A 126 -2.22 4.35 -19.05
CA VAL A 126 -3.02 5.40 -19.71
C VAL A 126 -4.09 4.76 -20.61
N VAL A 127 -3.69 3.82 -21.48
CA VAL A 127 -4.62 3.12 -22.38
C VAL A 127 -5.69 2.38 -21.56
N MET A 128 -5.29 1.71 -20.48
CA MET A 128 -6.23 1.02 -19.58
C MET A 128 -7.22 1.96 -18.91
N CYS A 129 -6.76 3.11 -18.39
CA CYS A 129 -7.65 4.08 -17.74
C CYS A 129 -8.66 4.67 -18.73
N VAL A 130 -8.22 5.03 -19.94
CA VAL A 130 -9.11 5.49 -21.01
C VAL A 130 -10.11 4.41 -21.39
N MET A 131 -9.67 3.17 -21.51
CA MET A 131 -10.54 2.03 -21.81
C MET A 131 -11.55 1.78 -20.69
N CYS A 132 -11.15 1.89 -19.42
CA CYS A 132 -12.06 1.82 -18.28
C CYS A 132 -13.14 2.90 -18.34
N LEU A 133 -12.75 4.15 -18.67
CA LEU A 133 -13.68 5.26 -18.86
C LEU A 133 -14.68 4.95 -20.00
N VAL A 134 -14.15 4.62 -21.18
CA VAL A 134 -14.97 4.38 -22.39
C VAL A 134 -15.92 3.20 -22.19
N CYS A 135 -15.42 2.05 -21.69
CA CYS A 135 -16.26 0.87 -21.46
C CYS A 135 -17.36 1.15 -20.44
N THR A 136 -17.06 1.87 -19.36
CA THR A 136 -18.07 2.22 -18.36
C THR A 136 -19.07 3.22 -18.91
N TRP A 137 -18.61 4.24 -19.64
CA TRP A 137 -19.49 5.23 -20.27
C TRP A 137 -20.43 4.59 -21.31
N LEU A 138 -19.93 3.72 -22.17
CA LEU A 138 -20.75 2.96 -23.11
C LEU A 138 -21.78 2.08 -22.39
N THR A 139 -21.37 1.40 -21.32
CA THR A 139 -22.27 0.60 -20.50
C THR A 139 -23.35 1.49 -19.88
N ALA A 140 -22.98 2.63 -19.30
CA ALA A 140 -23.92 3.56 -18.69
C ALA A 140 -24.92 4.11 -19.71
N LYS A 141 -24.47 4.47 -20.93
CA LYS A 141 -25.37 4.89 -22.02
C LYS A 141 -26.30 3.76 -22.48
N LEU A 142 -25.82 2.51 -22.55
CA LEU A 142 -26.64 1.36 -22.88
C LEU A 142 -27.79 1.15 -21.89
N PHE A 143 -27.54 1.37 -20.60
CA PHE A 143 -28.54 1.22 -19.54
C PHE A 143 -29.28 2.53 -19.21
N HIS A 144 -29.05 3.61 -19.97
CA HIS A 144 -29.64 4.93 -19.78
C HIS A 144 -29.41 5.55 -18.40
N TYR A 145 -28.22 5.32 -17.81
CA TYR A 145 -27.86 5.85 -16.51
C TYR A 145 -27.55 7.35 -16.57
N ASN A 146 -27.95 8.07 -15.53
CA ASN A 146 -27.58 9.47 -15.33
C ASN A 146 -26.11 9.61 -14.85
N VAL A 147 -25.63 10.84 -14.67
CA VAL A 147 -24.25 11.11 -14.29
C VAL A 147 -23.88 10.50 -12.92
N GLY A 148 -24.79 10.54 -11.94
CA GLY A 148 -24.53 9.97 -10.60
C GLY A 148 -24.44 8.45 -10.63
N GLU A 149 -25.35 7.79 -11.33
CA GLU A 149 -25.33 6.34 -11.55
C GLU A 149 -24.08 5.91 -12.30
N SER A 150 -23.67 6.66 -13.32
CA SER A 150 -22.50 6.38 -14.13
C SER A 150 -21.19 6.51 -13.35
N LEU A 151 -21.08 7.53 -12.51
CA LEU A 151 -19.92 7.72 -11.61
C LEU A 151 -19.85 6.63 -10.54
N GLY A 152 -21.01 6.21 -9.99
CA GLY A 152 -21.08 5.11 -9.04
C GLY A 152 -20.72 3.76 -9.69
N LEU A 153 -21.20 3.50 -10.91
CA LEU A 153 -20.80 2.34 -11.72
C LEU A 153 -19.30 2.33 -11.99
N PHE A 154 -18.73 3.47 -12.37
CA PHE A 154 -17.29 3.60 -12.62
C PHE A 154 -16.48 3.35 -11.35
N ALA A 155 -16.86 4.00 -10.24
CA ALA A 155 -16.19 3.84 -8.95
C ALA A 155 -16.17 2.38 -8.48
N GLY A 156 -17.30 1.69 -8.56
CA GLY A 156 -17.44 0.31 -8.11
C GLY A 156 -16.79 -0.69 -9.05
N ALA A 157 -17.04 -0.59 -10.36
CA ALA A 157 -16.44 -1.47 -11.35
C ALA A 157 -14.91 -1.37 -11.38
N GLN A 158 -14.33 -0.20 -11.17
CA GLN A 158 -12.88 0.01 -11.13
C GLN A 158 -12.28 -0.10 -9.71
N THR A 159 -13.10 -0.38 -8.70
CA THR A 159 -12.70 -0.52 -7.28
C THR A 159 -12.00 0.71 -6.69
N ILE A 160 -12.37 1.91 -7.14
CA ILE A 160 -11.75 3.18 -6.76
C ILE A 160 -12.72 4.10 -6.01
N SER A 161 -12.75 3.99 -4.69
CA SER A 161 -13.66 4.75 -3.83
C SER A 161 -13.43 6.27 -3.83
N ALA A 162 -12.22 6.72 -4.19
CA ALA A 162 -11.93 8.15 -4.35
C ALA A 162 -12.85 8.85 -5.36
N VAL A 163 -13.32 8.12 -6.37
CA VAL A 163 -14.26 8.63 -7.40
C VAL A 163 -15.60 9.07 -6.80
N ILE A 164 -16.03 8.49 -5.67
CA ILE A 164 -17.28 8.90 -5.00
C ILE A 164 -17.24 10.37 -4.63
N GLY A 165 -16.12 10.81 -4.05
CA GLY A 165 -15.96 12.20 -3.63
C GLY A 165 -15.70 13.15 -4.80
N VAL A 166 -14.74 12.82 -5.66
CA VAL A 166 -14.43 13.64 -6.85
C VAL A 166 -15.64 13.75 -7.78
N GLY A 167 -16.40 12.68 -7.91
CA GLY A 167 -17.66 12.68 -8.66
C GLY A 167 -18.71 13.60 -8.05
N ALA A 168 -18.88 13.55 -6.72
CA ALA A 168 -19.78 14.45 -6.01
C ALA A 168 -19.38 15.92 -6.15
N ASP A 169 -18.08 16.24 -6.05
CA ASP A 169 -17.54 17.59 -6.26
C ASP A 169 -17.77 18.06 -7.71
N SER A 170 -17.56 17.16 -8.68
CA SER A 170 -17.78 17.47 -10.11
C SER A 170 -19.25 17.75 -10.40
N ILE A 171 -20.18 16.95 -9.86
CA ILE A 171 -21.63 17.21 -9.96
C ILE A 171 -21.99 18.53 -9.31
N GLY A 172 -21.37 18.86 -8.16
CA GLY A 172 -21.59 20.14 -7.47
C GLY A 172 -21.30 21.35 -8.34
N SER A 173 -20.32 21.27 -9.23
CA SER A 173 -19.90 22.34 -10.16
C SER A 173 -20.71 22.40 -11.46
N MET A 174 -21.55 21.40 -11.77
CA MET A 174 -22.37 21.36 -13.00
C MET A 174 -23.46 22.42 -12.97
N ASN A 175 -23.91 22.85 -14.14
CA ASN A 175 -25.05 23.75 -14.29
C ASN A 175 -26.36 22.97 -14.30
N ALA A 176 -26.85 22.56 -13.11
CA ALA A 176 -28.07 21.80 -12.93
C ALA A 176 -28.83 22.29 -11.68
N SER A 177 -30.09 21.88 -11.53
CA SER A 177 -30.86 22.23 -10.34
C SER A 177 -30.27 21.61 -9.07
N GLN A 178 -30.44 22.27 -7.92
CA GLN A 178 -29.93 21.72 -6.65
C GLN A 178 -30.57 20.37 -6.30
N ALA A 179 -31.83 20.17 -6.68
CA ALA A 179 -32.55 18.92 -6.48
C ALA A 179 -31.91 17.78 -7.30
N ASP A 180 -31.61 18.03 -8.60
CA ASP A 180 -30.96 17.04 -9.46
C ASP A 180 -29.57 16.69 -8.96
N LYS A 181 -28.76 17.72 -8.61
CA LYS A 181 -27.42 17.49 -8.04
C LYS A 181 -27.47 16.60 -6.81
N THR A 182 -28.39 16.89 -5.89
CA THR A 182 -28.56 16.08 -4.68
C THR A 182 -28.97 14.65 -5.02
N ALA A 183 -29.91 14.47 -5.93
CA ALA A 183 -30.35 13.15 -6.38
C ALA A 183 -29.18 12.35 -7.01
N TRP A 184 -28.41 12.98 -7.91
CA TRP A 184 -27.26 12.33 -8.57
C TRP A 184 -26.15 11.96 -7.58
N VAL A 185 -25.81 12.86 -6.66
CA VAL A 185 -24.78 12.59 -5.63
C VAL A 185 -25.18 11.43 -4.73
N ASN A 186 -26.46 11.35 -4.35
CA ASN A 186 -26.97 10.24 -3.52
C ASN A 186 -26.97 8.89 -4.24
N MET A 187 -27.01 8.86 -5.58
CA MET A 187 -26.94 7.63 -6.36
C MET A 187 -25.52 7.07 -6.50
N ILE A 188 -24.46 7.88 -6.38
CA ILE A 188 -23.07 7.41 -6.50
C ILE A 188 -22.77 6.27 -5.51
N PRO A 189 -22.99 6.41 -4.19
CA PRO A 189 -22.70 5.35 -3.23
C PRO A 189 -23.57 4.11 -3.41
N VAL A 190 -24.82 4.25 -3.88
CA VAL A 190 -25.71 3.14 -4.20
C VAL A 190 -25.12 2.27 -5.32
N CYS A 191 -24.79 2.90 -6.44
CA CYS A 191 -24.24 2.21 -7.60
C CYS A 191 -22.84 1.65 -7.30
N TYR A 192 -22.02 2.37 -6.53
CA TYR A 192 -20.73 1.89 -6.06
C TYR A 192 -20.86 0.60 -5.25
N ALA A 193 -21.73 0.56 -4.23
CA ALA A 193 -21.85 -0.59 -3.34
C ALA A 193 -22.22 -1.88 -4.09
N VAL A 194 -23.16 -1.79 -5.02
CA VAL A 194 -23.63 -2.94 -5.82
C VAL A 194 -22.54 -3.42 -6.78
N THR A 195 -21.88 -2.51 -7.50
CA THR A 195 -20.93 -2.88 -8.55
C THR A 195 -19.55 -3.22 -8.02
N TYR A 196 -19.17 -2.71 -6.85
CA TYR A 196 -17.90 -3.01 -6.17
C TYR A 196 -17.74 -4.48 -5.82
N ILE A 197 -18.85 -5.17 -5.51
CA ILE A 197 -18.82 -6.61 -5.17
C ILE A 197 -18.21 -7.38 -6.33
N PHE A 198 -18.75 -7.22 -7.53
CA PHE A 198 -18.20 -7.88 -8.71
C PHE A 198 -16.87 -7.23 -9.15
N GLY A 199 -16.72 -5.92 -8.99
CA GLY A 199 -15.47 -5.19 -9.22
C GLY A 199 -14.28 -5.85 -8.53
N THR A 200 -14.46 -6.32 -7.30
CA THR A 200 -13.41 -6.98 -6.50
C THR A 200 -13.31 -8.47 -6.82
N ILE A 201 -14.39 -9.22 -6.65
CA ILE A 201 -14.39 -10.69 -6.80
C ILE A 201 -14.14 -11.06 -8.26
N GLY A 202 -14.88 -10.42 -9.18
CA GLY A 202 -14.77 -10.69 -10.61
C GLY A 202 -13.40 -10.36 -11.16
N SER A 203 -12.78 -9.26 -10.72
CA SER A 203 -11.43 -8.91 -11.13
C SER A 203 -10.40 -9.92 -10.63
N ALA A 204 -10.50 -10.36 -9.38
CA ALA A 204 -9.60 -11.37 -8.81
C ALA A 204 -9.76 -12.71 -9.55
N TRP A 205 -10.99 -13.12 -9.86
CA TRP A 205 -11.26 -14.34 -10.62
C TRP A 205 -10.78 -14.24 -12.06
N ILE A 206 -11.07 -13.12 -12.75
CA ILE A 206 -10.63 -12.92 -14.14
C ILE A 206 -9.11 -12.93 -14.24
N LEU A 207 -8.41 -12.20 -13.38
CA LEU A 207 -6.95 -12.08 -13.47
C LEU A 207 -6.22 -13.28 -12.89
N GLY A 208 -6.75 -13.93 -11.84
CA GLY A 208 -6.13 -15.11 -11.24
C GLY A 208 -6.41 -16.43 -11.99
N SER A 209 -7.56 -16.54 -12.69
CA SER A 209 -7.98 -17.78 -13.33
C SER A 209 -8.09 -17.65 -14.86
N LEU A 210 -8.92 -16.73 -15.35
CA LEU A 210 -9.15 -16.57 -16.79
C LEU A 210 -7.93 -15.96 -17.50
N GLY A 211 -7.24 -15.02 -16.87
CA GLY A 211 -6.05 -14.35 -17.41
C GLY A 211 -4.94 -15.30 -17.80
N PRO A 212 -4.48 -16.20 -16.92
CA PRO A 212 -3.53 -17.25 -17.29
C PRO A 212 -3.99 -18.12 -18.45
N VAL A 213 -5.29 -18.47 -18.53
CA VAL A 213 -5.84 -19.25 -19.64
C VAL A 213 -5.72 -18.48 -20.97
N MET A 214 -6.07 -17.20 -21.01
CA MET A 214 -5.94 -16.33 -22.18
C MET A 214 -4.48 -16.14 -22.63
N LEU A 215 -3.53 -16.28 -21.71
CA LEU A 215 -2.11 -16.15 -21.99
C LEU A 215 -1.43 -17.45 -22.42
N GLY A 216 -2.17 -18.56 -22.46
CA GLY A 216 -1.68 -19.84 -22.98
C GLY A 216 -1.73 -20.99 -21.98
N GLY A 217 -2.45 -20.80 -20.86
CA GLY A 217 -2.69 -21.78 -19.82
C GLY A 217 -1.80 -21.60 -18.59
N LEU A 218 -2.34 -21.93 -17.41
CA LEU A 218 -1.69 -21.73 -16.11
C LEU A 218 -0.31 -22.39 -16.02
N LYS A 219 -0.17 -23.64 -16.52
CA LYS A 219 1.11 -24.35 -16.52
C LYS A 219 2.20 -23.63 -17.32
N LYS A 220 1.82 -23.10 -18.50
CA LYS A 220 2.75 -22.34 -19.34
C LYS A 220 3.15 -21.03 -18.67
N VAL A 221 2.18 -20.28 -18.16
CA VAL A 221 2.44 -19.00 -17.49
C VAL A 221 3.31 -19.19 -16.25
N ARG A 222 3.09 -20.25 -15.45
CA ARG A 222 3.96 -20.58 -14.31
C ARG A 222 5.39 -20.89 -14.76
N LYS A 223 5.55 -21.67 -15.82
CA LYS A 223 6.88 -22.00 -16.37
C LYS A 223 7.60 -20.74 -16.86
N GLU A 224 6.94 -19.90 -17.68
CA GLU A 224 7.50 -18.62 -18.15
C GLU A 224 7.85 -17.68 -16.96
N THR A 225 7.06 -17.70 -15.88
CA THR A 225 7.32 -16.91 -14.69
C THR A 225 8.55 -17.41 -13.94
N SER A 226 8.69 -18.73 -13.77
CA SER A 226 9.86 -19.35 -13.14
C SER A 226 11.13 -19.13 -13.96
N GLU A 227 11.05 -19.23 -15.30
CA GLU A 227 12.16 -18.92 -16.19
C GLU A 227 12.55 -17.43 -16.10
N LEU A 228 11.58 -16.53 -15.96
CA LEU A 228 11.83 -15.11 -15.75
C LEU A 228 12.51 -14.85 -14.39
N GLU A 229 12.04 -15.49 -13.32
CA GLU A 229 12.69 -15.44 -12.00
C GLU A 229 14.12 -15.97 -12.06
N SER A 230 14.33 -17.12 -12.70
CA SER A 230 15.66 -17.70 -12.86
C SER A 230 16.58 -16.78 -13.67
N SER A 231 16.09 -16.16 -14.75
CA SER A 231 16.87 -15.19 -15.54
C SER A 231 17.23 -13.93 -14.74
N MET A 232 16.40 -13.54 -13.80
CA MET A 232 16.67 -12.43 -12.88
C MET A 232 17.67 -12.80 -11.77
N ASN A 233 17.82 -14.09 -11.49
CA ASN A 233 18.79 -14.62 -10.53
C ASN A 233 20.12 -15.07 -11.17
N SER A 234 20.14 -15.28 -12.50
CA SER A 234 21.22 -15.99 -13.21
C SER A 234 22.44 -15.16 -13.58
N SER A 235 22.89 -14.25 -12.74
CA SER A 235 24.26 -13.72 -12.82
C SER A 235 25.22 -14.36 -11.81
N SER A 236 24.77 -15.28 -11.00
CA SER A 236 25.62 -16.17 -10.21
C SER A 236 25.20 -17.61 -10.47
N GLU A 237 26.10 -18.43 -10.97
CA GLU A 237 25.96 -19.86 -11.21
C GLU A 237 25.84 -20.67 -9.90
N SER A 238 24.97 -20.27 -9.00
CA SER A 238 24.58 -21.10 -7.86
C SER A 238 23.07 -21.28 -7.91
N GLU A 239 22.66 -22.50 -8.18
CA GLU A 239 21.30 -22.99 -7.91
C GLU A 239 21.01 -22.88 -6.42
N ASP A 240 20.74 -21.66 -5.94
CA ASP A 240 20.42 -21.42 -4.56
C ASP A 240 18.89 -21.32 -4.40
N PRO A 241 18.22 -22.39 -3.93
CA PRO A 241 16.79 -22.40 -3.69
C PRO A 241 16.33 -21.30 -2.71
N ALA A 242 17.25 -20.77 -1.90
CA ALA A 242 16.99 -19.71 -0.95
C ALA A 242 16.95 -18.32 -1.57
N LEU A 243 17.45 -18.12 -2.80
CA LEU A 243 17.33 -16.85 -3.53
C LEU A 243 15.88 -16.49 -3.89
N GLY A 244 14.98 -17.48 -3.98
CA GLY A 244 13.55 -17.29 -4.22
C GLY A 244 12.74 -16.87 -2.99
N SER A 245 13.30 -16.98 -1.77
CA SER A 245 12.62 -16.64 -0.52
C SER A 245 13.10 -15.30 0.03
N ALA A 246 12.24 -14.27 0.00
CA ALA A 246 12.49 -12.98 0.64
C ALA A 246 12.58 -13.06 2.18
N PHE A 247 12.42 -14.25 2.77
CA PHE A 247 12.34 -14.50 4.20
C PHE A 247 13.41 -15.47 4.73
N ALA A 248 14.47 -15.77 3.96
CA ALA A 248 15.54 -16.59 4.48
C ALA A 248 16.20 -15.87 5.67
N PRO A 249 16.11 -16.42 6.90
CA PRO A 249 16.64 -15.76 8.08
C PRO A 249 18.16 -15.76 8.02
N VAL A 250 18.76 -14.62 8.32
CA VAL A 250 20.20 -14.53 8.62
C VAL A 250 20.39 -15.10 10.01
N VAL A 251 21.33 -16.00 10.13
CA VAL A 251 21.70 -16.62 11.40
C VAL A 251 23.14 -16.31 11.75
N PHE A 252 23.42 -16.29 13.04
CA PHE A 252 24.77 -16.14 13.60
C PHE A 252 25.08 -17.46 14.30
N ARG A 253 26.23 -18.05 13.98
CA ARG A 253 26.70 -19.29 14.56
C ARG A 253 28.16 -19.16 14.98
N ALA A 254 28.50 -19.74 16.10
CA ALA A 254 29.85 -19.77 16.62
C ALA A 254 30.52 -21.14 16.32
N TYR A 255 31.74 -21.10 15.84
CA TYR A 255 32.52 -22.27 15.47
C TYR A 255 33.90 -22.21 16.12
N LYS A 256 34.40 -23.38 16.54
CA LYS A 256 35.81 -23.53 16.90
C LYS A 256 36.59 -23.90 15.65
N VAL A 257 37.62 -23.14 15.35
CA VAL A 257 38.47 -23.34 14.18
C VAL A 257 39.39 -24.55 14.43
N ASP A 258 39.11 -25.67 13.75
CA ASP A 258 39.88 -26.91 13.92
C ASP A 258 40.17 -27.68 12.62
N SER A 259 39.71 -27.18 11.49
CA SER A 259 39.96 -27.78 10.18
C SER A 259 41.42 -27.66 9.74
N GLU A 260 41.90 -28.66 8.96
CA GLU A 260 43.24 -28.71 8.35
C GLU A 260 43.50 -27.49 7.45
N TRP A 261 42.48 -26.84 6.93
CA TRP A 261 42.61 -25.63 6.12
C TRP A 261 43.25 -24.46 6.91
N PHE A 262 43.14 -24.48 8.23
CA PHE A 262 43.72 -23.48 9.15
C PHE A 262 45.05 -23.92 9.78
N ASP A 263 45.66 -25.02 9.32
CA ASP A 263 47.04 -25.36 9.71
C ASP A 263 48.01 -24.26 9.29
N THR A 264 47.65 -23.49 8.27
CA THR A 264 48.28 -22.19 7.96
C THR A 264 47.29 -21.09 8.37
N PRO A 265 47.70 -20.12 9.20
CA PRO A 265 46.87 -18.98 9.58
C PRO A 265 46.24 -18.28 8.36
N ARG A 266 44.96 -17.91 8.46
CA ARG A 266 44.19 -17.27 7.38
C ARG A 266 43.69 -15.92 7.82
N THR A 267 43.56 -14.98 6.90
CA THR A 267 42.93 -13.69 7.19
C THR A 267 41.40 -13.82 7.08
N VAL A 268 40.69 -12.90 7.72
CA VAL A 268 39.25 -12.77 7.56
C VAL A 268 38.86 -12.65 6.08
N GLN A 269 39.67 -11.88 5.32
CA GLN A 269 39.47 -11.73 3.87
C GLN A 269 39.60 -13.04 3.11
N ASP A 270 40.53 -13.91 3.47
CA ASP A 270 40.71 -15.23 2.82
C ASP A 270 39.51 -16.11 3.03
N ILE A 271 38.93 -16.10 4.24
CA ILE A 271 37.74 -16.85 4.60
C ILE A 271 36.55 -16.35 3.79
N GLU A 272 36.28 -15.04 3.81
CA GLU A 272 35.16 -14.43 3.12
C GLU A 272 35.25 -14.60 1.60
N LYS A 273 36.48 -14.51 1.05
CA LYS A 273 36.76 -14.73 -0.37
C LYS A 273 36.48 -16.18 -0.78
N ARG A 274 36.97 -17.14 0.00
CA ARG A 274 36.67 -18.57 -0.25
C ARG A 274 35.18 -18.85 -0.23
N CYS A 275 34.44 -18.29 0.73
CA CYS A 275 32.99 -18.43 0.80
C CYS A 275 32.30 -17.84 -0.43
N ASN A 276 32.74 -16.65 -0.89
CA ASN A 276 32.19 -16.02 -2.08
C ASN A 276 32.48 -16.84 -3.36
N GLU A 277 33.66 -17.43 -3.50
CA GLU A 277 34.02 -18.32 -4.62
C GLU A 277 33.13 -19.57 -4.67
N LEU A 278 32.64 -20.04 -3.52
CA LEU A 278 31.67 -21.13 -3.38
C LEU A 278 30.22 -20.67 -3.53
N GLY A 279 29.97 -19.40 -3.89
CA GLY A 279 28.62 -18.82 -3.98
C GLY A 279 27.92 -18.60 -2.63
N ARG A 280 28.64 -18.74 -1.53
CA ARG A 280 28.14 -18.64 -0.15
C ARG A 280 28.58 -17.31 0.45
N ARG A 281 27.67 -16.37 0.66
CA ARG A 281 28.00 -15.07 1.27
C ARG A 281 27.95 -15.20 2.80
N LEU A 282 29.13 -15.36 3.40
CA LEU A 282 29.34 -15.44 4.85
C LEU A 282 30.30 -14.33 5.29
N PHE A 283 30.12 -13.84 6.52
CA PHE A 283 30.97 -12.81 7.12
C PHE A 283 31.42 -13.25 8.50
N VAL A 284 32.68 -12.91 8.82
CA VAL A 284 33.23 -13.12 10.16
C VAL A 284 32.87 -11.90 11.01
N GLU A 285 31.98 -12.07 11.97
CA GLU A 285 31.45 -10.99 12.80
C GLU A 285 32.22 -10.80 14.11
N ARG A 286 32.78 -11.89 14.62
CA ARG A 286 33.48 -11.90 15.90
C ARG A 286 34.54 -12.98 15.94
N ILE A 287 35.62 -12.71 16.67
CA ILE A 287 36.75 -13.64 16.88
C ILE A 287 37.08 -13.64 18.36
N ARG A 288 37.29 -14.82 18.94
CA ARG A 288 37.98 -14.98 20.24
C ARG A 288 39.31 -15.64 20.00
N HIS A 289 40.37 -14.91 20.30
CA HIS A 289 41.75 -15.38 20.25
C HIS A 289 42.36 -15.25 21.66
N ASN A 290 42.79 -16.36 22.28
CA ASN A 290 43.39 -16.36 23.63
C ASN A 290 42.62 -15.49 24.65
N GLU A 291 41.29 -15.72 24.81
CA GLU A 291 40.38 -14.97 25.67
C GLU A 291 40.10 -13.51 25.24
N THR A 292 40.79 -13.00 24.23
CA THR A 292 40.53 -11.65 23.70
C THR A 292 39.42 -11.72 22.67
N LEU A 293 38.33 -10.96 22.93
CA LEU A 293 37.16 -10.90 22.07
C LEU A 293 37.23 -9.68 21.16
N THR A 294 37.25 -9.90 19.86
CA THR A 294 37.26 -8.84 18.83
C THR A 294 35.96 -8.89 18.03
N THR A 295 35.18 -7.81 18.05
CA THR A 295 33.93 -7.65 17.28
C THR A 295 34.21 -6.83 16.03
N ALA A 296 33.58 -7.16 14.90
CA ALA A 296 33.82 -6.55 13.59
C ALA A 296 35.33 -6.54 13.20
N PRO A 297 35.97 -7.73 13.09
CA PRO A 297 37.40 -7.81 12.83
C PRO A 297 37.75 -7.20 11.47
N ALA A 298 38.93 -6.56 11.39
CA ALA A 298 39.42 -6.03 10.13
C ALA A 298 39.72 -7.17 9.15
N SER A 299 39.68 -6.89 7.85
CA SER A 299 39.88 -7.88 6.79
C SER A 299 41.24 -8.59 6.88
N GLU A 300 42.24 -7.92 7.42
CA GLU A 300 43.60 -8.44 7.63
C GLU A 300 43.78 -9.21 8.96
N THR A 301 42.74 -9.24 9.81
CA THR A 301 42.83 -9.99 11.08
C THR A 301 43.07 -11.46 10.81
N VAL A 302 44.13 -12.01 11.44
CA VAL A 302 44.55 -13.39 11.27
C VAL A 302 43.77 -14.30 12.21
N ILE A 303 43.28 -15.41 11.67
CA ILE A 303 42.58 -16.47 12.37
C ILE A 303 43.44 -17.72 12.31
N SER A 304 43.63 -18.35 13.46
CA SER A 304 44.49 -19.51 13.64
C SER A 304 43.67 -20.70 14.16
N LYS A 305 44.23 -21.90 13.99
CA LYS A 305 43.62 -23.10 14.55
C LYS A 305 43.50 -22.99 16.07
N GLY A 306 42.36 -23.28 16.61
CA GLY A 306 42.02 -23.14 18.03
C GLY A 306 41.25 -21.87 18.36
N ASP A 307 41.19 -20.88 17.48
CA ASP A 307 40.35 -19.68 17.65
C ASP A 307 38.88 -20.03 17.58
N GLU A 308 38.06 -19.16 18.13
CA GLU A 308 36.59 -19.27 18.01
C GLU A 308 36.06 -18.09 17.22
N ILE A 309 35.22 -18.38 16.24
CA ILE A 309 34.71 -17.36 15.31
C ILE A 309 33.18 -17.41 15.25
N VAL A 310 32.57 -16.24 15.05
CA VAL A 310 31.14 -16.14 14.72
C VAL A 310 31.02 -15.81 13.26
N LEU A 311 30.26 -16.64 12.56
CA LEU A 311 29.88 -16.41 11.17
C LEU A 311 28.42 -15.95 11.08
N SER A 312 28.19 -14.96 10.24
CA SER A 312 26.85 -14.53 9.83
C SER A 312 26.58 -14.87 8.38
N GLY A 313 25.35 -15.25 8.09
CA GLY A 313 24.91 -15.51 6.73
C GLY A 313 23.54 -16.18 6.69
N ARG A 314 23.14 -16.65 5.52
CA ARG A 314 21.92 -17.44 5.41
C ARG A 314 22.09 -18.78 6.12
N ARG A 315 21.01 -19.22 6.74
CA ARG A 315 21.01 -20.47 7.52
C ARG A 315 21.59 -21.66 6.74
N GLU A 316 21.21 -21.79 5.47
CA GLU A 316 21.65 -22.87 4.59
C GLU A 316 23.17 -22.90 4.44
N TYR A 317 23.81 -21.75 4.35
CA TYR A 317 25.27 -21.63 4.16
C TYR A 317 26.07 -21.80 5.45
N VAL A 318 25.46 -21.43 6.57
CA VAL A 318 26.13 -21.45 7.86
C VAL A 318 26.08 -22.85 8.49
N VAL A 319 25.03 -23.66 8.18
CA VAL A 319 24.75 -24.94 8.87
C VAL A 319 25.07 -26.18 8.03
N GLU A 320 25.11 -26.06 6.67
CA GLU A 320 25.17 -27.25 5.79
C GLU A 320 26.54 -27.94 5.71
N ASP A 321 27.64 -27.23 6.00
CA ASP A 321 28.98 -27.80 5.85
C ASP A 321 29.96 -27.22 6.89
N GLU A 322 30.00 -27.83 8.06
CA GLU A 322 30.87 -27.44 9.18
C GLU A 322 32.32 -27.94 8.99
N SER A 323 32.54 -28.91 8.09
CA SER A 323 33.80 -29.66 7.96
C SER A 323 34.98 -28.77 7.59
N TRP A 324 34.79 -27.62 6.93
CA TRP A 324 35.85 -26.73 6.50
C TRP A 324 36.29 -25.73 7.57
N ILE A 325 35.51 -25.56 8.66
CA ILE A 325 35.82 -24.63 9.77
C ILE A 325 36.21 -25.45 11.01
N GLY A 326 35.27 -26.31 11.45
CA GLY A 326 35.33 -27.05 12.67
C GLY A 326 33.95 -27.12 13.37
N PRO A 327 33.85 -27.73 14.57
CA PRO A 327 32.58 -27.96 15.23
C PRO A 327 31.91 -26.64 15.68
N GLU A 328 30.55 -26.61 15.55
CA GLU A 328 29.73 -25.53 16.13
C GLU A 328 29.84 -25.55 17.65
N ILE A 329 29.95 -24.39 18.27
CA ILE A 329 29.99 -24.21 19.72
C ILE A 329 28.84 -23.34 20.20
N MET A 330 28.25 -23.70 21.36
CA MET A 330 27.23 -22.89 22.00
C MET A 330 27.86 -22.01 23.08
N ASP A 331 28.33 -20.81 22.69
CA ASP A 331 28.89 -19.85 23.59
C ASP A 331 28.05 -18.57 23.63
N ALA A 332 27.39 -18.33 24.78
CA ALA A 332 26.50 -17.20 24.96
C ALA A 332 27.25 -15.86 24.94
N GLU A 333 28.49 -15.81 25.41
CA GLU A 333 29.29 -14.58 25.41
C GLU A 333 29.73 -14.22 24.00
N LEU A 334 30.17 -15.23 23.23
CA LEU A 334 30.61 -15.05 21.86
C LEU A 334 29.46 -14.58 20.95
N LEU A 335 28.23 -15.05 21.20
CA LEU A 335 27.01 -14.68 20.46
C LEU A 335 26.28 -13.45 21.02
N SER A 336 26.70 -12.90 22.20
CA SER A 336 26.09 -11.74 22.82
C SER A 336 26.67 -10.45 22.25
N PHE A 337 26.20 -10.05 21.05
CA PHE A 337 26.51 -8.74 20.46
C PHE A 337 25.25 -8.14 19.81
N PRO A 338 25.19 -6.80 19.76
CA PRO A 338 24.02 -6.13 19.19
C PRO A 338 23.94 -6.35 17.67
N VAL A 339 22.79 -6.79 17.22
CA VAL A 339 22.44 -6.83 15.79
C VAL A 339 21.33 -5.80 15.57
N GLU A 340 21.55 -4.88 14.66
CA GLU A 340 20.59 -3.83 14.35
C GLU A 340 19.83 -4.15 13.06
N LYS A 341 18.54 -3.80 13.02
CA LYS A 341 17.69 -3.89 11.85
C LYS A 341 17.11 -2.52 11.55
N VAL A 342 17.62 -1.88 10.50
CA VAL A 342 17.30 -0.49 10.17
C VAL A 342 16.69 -0.40 8.78
N PRO A 343 15.52 0.23 8.61
CA PRO A 343 15.03 0.63 7.31
C PRO A 343 15.82 1.85 6.81
N VAL A 344 16.34 1.74 5.60
CA VAL A 344 17.13 2.78 4.94
C VAL A 344 16.47 3.17 3.64
N MET A 345 16.18 4.46 3.48
CA MET A 345 15.65 5.01 2.24
C MET A 345 16.78 5.30 1.25
N VAL A 346 16.67 4.72 0.08
CA VAL A 346 17.62 4.97 -1.01
C VAL A 346 17.45 6.38 -1.56
N ALA A 347 18.50 7.19 -1.47
CA ALA A 347 18.47 8.59 -1.93
C ALA A 347 19.70 9.00 -2.75
N ARG A 348 20.75 8.19 -2.76
CA ARG A 348 21.99 8.51 -3.48
C ARG A 348 21.86 8.24 -4.97
N LYS A 349 22.29 9.18 -5.82
CA LYS A 349 22.21 9.08 -7.29
C LYS A 349 23.00 7.91 -7.87
N ASN A 350 24.14 7.58 -7.29
CA ASN A 350 24.98 6.46 -7.70
C ASN A 350 24.38 5.09 -7.40
N ILE A 351 23.36 5.04 -6.56
CA ILE A 351 22.63 3.81 -6.19
C ILE A 351 21.37 3.62 -7.06
N ASP A 352 20.82 4.71 -7.60
CA ASP A 352 19.56 4.68 -8.36
C ASP A 352 19.71 3.84 -9.64
N GLY A 353 19.04 2.69 -9.68
CA GLY A 353 19.06 1.75 -10.81
C GLY A 353 20.05 0.61 -10.68
N LEU A 354 20.89 0.58 -9.64
CA LEU A 354 21.69 -0.61 -9.34
C LEU A 354 20.80 -1.80 -8.99
N THR A 355 21.25 -2.99 -9.35
CA THR A 355 20.61 -4.23 -8.89
C THR A 355 21.00 -4.54 -7.45
N VAL A 356 20.25 -5.42 -6.79
CA VAL A 356 20.61 -5.92 -5.45
C VAL A 356 22.02 -6.53 -5.44
N GLU A 357 22.40 -7.22 -6.52
CA GLU A 357 23.75 -7.76 -6.67
C GLU A 357 24.81 -6.65 -6.77
N GLY A 358 24.56 -5.62 -7.59
CA GLY A 358 25.42 -4.45 -7.65
C GLY A 358 25.56 -3.74 -6.31
N LEU A 359 24.50 -3.66 -5.51
CA LEU A 359 24.58 -3.15 -4.14
C LEU A 359 25.46 -4.02 -3.22
N ARG A 360 25.27 -5.35 -3.31
CA ARG A 360 26.04 -6.30 -2.51
C ARG A 360 27.55 -6.25 -2.79
N SER A 361 27.94 -5.79 -3.97
CA SER A 361 29.34 -5.66 -4.37
C SER A 361 30.02 -4.40 -3.81
N LEU A 362 29.25 -3.48 -3.21
CA LEU A 362 29.80 -2.28 -2.59
C LEU A 362 30.56 -2.64 -1.30
N PRO A 363 31.75 -2.06 -1.07
CA PRO A 363 32.52 -2.29 0.16
C PRO A 363 31.74 -1.95 1.44
N GLU A 364 30.88 -0.93 1.38
CA GLU A 364 30.05 -0.46 2.48
C GLU A 364 28.94 -1.45 2.87
N MET A 365 28.62 -2.40 1.99
CA MET A 365 27.63 -3.45 2.22
C MET A 365 28.21 -4.74 2.80
N ARG A 366 29.52 -4.74 3.15
CA ARG A 366 30.15 -5.85 3.87
C ARG A 366 29.53 -5.98 5.25
N GLY A 367 29.21 -7.20 5.68
CA GLY A 367 28.55 -7.48 6.97
C GLY A 367 27.08 -7.07 7.04
N VAL A 368 26.48 -6.59 5.93
CA VAL A 368 25.10 -6.15 5.90
C VAL A 368 24.26 -6.99 4.95
N VAL A 369 23.12 -7.42 5.45
CA VAL A 369 22.14 -8.20 4.68
C VAL A 369 20.90 -7.36 4.41
N ILE A 370 20.41 -7.41 3.16
CA ILE A 370 19.13 -6.81 2.76
C ILE A 370 18.04 -7.82 3.05
N GLY A 371 17.28 -7.60 4.12
CA GLY A 371 16.20 -8.50 4.53
C GLY A 371 14.88 -8.24 3.82
N LYS A 372 14.62 -6.97 3.41
CA LYS A 372 13.35 -6.56 2.81
C LYS A 372 13.57 -5.37 1.89
N ILE A 373 12.87 -5.36 0.75
CA ILE A 373 12.79 -4.20 -0.15
C ILE A 373 11.34 -3.80 -0.26
N THR A 374 11.06 -2.51 -0.01
CA THR A 374 9.74 -1.95 -0.16
C THR A 374 9.85 -0.75 -1.11
N ASN A 375 8.95 -0.67 -2.08
CA ASN A 375 8.91 0.49 -2.97
C ASN A 375 8.34 1.73 -2.26
N SER A 376 8.35 2.88 -2.92
CA SER A 376 7.83 4.15 -2.36
C SER A 376 6.34 4.11 -2.04
N SER A 377 5.59 3.18 -2.64
CA SER A 377 4.15 2.97 -2.38
C SER A 377 3.88 1.97 -1.25
N GLY A 378 4.93 1.45 -0.60
CA GLY A 378 4.80 0.49 0.50
C GLY A 378 4.66 -0.99 0.07
N ASN A 379 4.69 -1.29 -1.23
CA ASN A 379 4.61 -2.66 -1.72
C ASN A 379 5.94 -3.40 -1.56
N LEU A 380 5.86 -4.65 -1.13
CA LEU A 380 7.01 -5.54 -0.99
C LEU A 380 7.51 -5.96 -2.38
N LEU A 381 8.80 -5.84 -2.61
CA LEU A 381 9.49 -6.34 -3.80
C LEU A 381 10.34 -7.57 -3.45
N PRO A 382 10.53 -8.50 -4.39
CA PRO A 382 11.41 -9.65 -4.19
C PRO A 382 12.87 -9.18 -4.04
N VAL A 383 13.61 -9.80 -3.10
CA VAL A 383 15.05 -9.52 -2.89
C VAL A 383 15.87 -10.47 -3.77
N LEU A 384 15.78 -10.30 -5.09
CA LEU A 384 16.50 -11.09 -6.09
C LEU A 384 17.75 -10.32 -6.57
N ALA A 385 18.76 -11.05 -7.06
CA ALA A 385 20.02 -10.46 -7.53
C ALA A 385 19.80 -9.33 -8.53
N GLN A 386 18.90 -9.51 -9.48
CA GLN A 386 18.58 -8.57 -10.57
C GLN A 386 17.48 -7.56 -10.22
N THR A 387 16.91 -7.61 -9.01
CA THR A 387 15.90 -6.62 -8.61
C THR A 387 16.52 -5.23 -8.60
N PRO A 388 16.03 -4.30 -9.44
CA PRO A 388 16.57 -2.95 -9.48
C PRO A 388 16.16 -2.19 -8.23
N VAL A 389 17.13 -1.57 -7.58
CA VAL A 389 16.91 -0.68 -6.44
C VAL A 389 16.88 0.76 -6.94
N ARG A 390 15.89 1.52 -6.51
CA ARG A 390 15.67 2.88 -7.01
C ARG A 390 15.53 3.89 -5.87
N SER A 391 15.81 5.13 -6.19
CA SER A 391 15.62 6.25 -5.25
C SER A 391 14.18 6.27 -4.72
N GLY A 392 14.03 6.43 -3.40
CA GLY A 392 12.76 6.36 -2.69
C GLY A 392 12.34 4.95 -2.28
N TYR A 393 13.08 3.89 -2.62
CA TYR A 393 12.85 2.55 -2.07
C TYR A 393 13.36 2.48 -0.64
N MET A 394 12.70 1.65 0.16
CA MET A 394 13.09 1.36 1.52
C MET A 394 13.72 -0.03 1.57
N LEU A 395 14.99 -0.10 1.97
CA LEU A 395 15.70 -1.35 2.21
C LEU A 395 15.81 -1.56 3.71
N THR A 396 15.38 -2.72 4.20
CA THR A 396 15.63 -3.09 5.59
C THR A 396 16.97 -3.79 5.66
N LEU A 397 17.96 -3.11 6.23
CA LEU A 397 19.30 -3.61 6.44
C LEU A 397 19.39 -4.31 7.79
N GLN A 398 20.16 -5.39 7.88
CA GLN A 398 20.43 -6.12 9.11
C GLN A 398 21.92 -6.45 9.19
N GLY A 399 22.53 -6.21 10.32
CA GLY A 399 23.97 -6.45 10.57
C GLY A 399 24.43 -5.82 11.88
N LEU A 400 25.75 -5.77 12.08
CA LEU A 400 26.31 -5.02 13.20
C LEU A 400 26.02 -3.52 13.08
N PRO A 401 25.77 -2.79 14.19
CA PRO A 401 25.39 -1.37 14.15
C PRO A 401 26.34 -0.51 13.32
N GLN A 402 27.64 -0.75 13.44
CA GLN A 402 28.68 0.01 12.71
C GLN A 402 28.61 -0.22 11.20
N ASP A 403 28.35 -1.45 10.76
CA ASP A 403 28.28 -1.79 9.34
C ASP A 403 26.95 -1.32 8.73
N VAL A 404 25.86 -1.45 9.49
CA VAL A 404 24.55 -0.90 9.09
C VAL A 404 24.62 0.62 8.95
N GLU A 405 25.30 1.34 9.85
CA GLU A 405 25.50 2.78 9.76
C GLU A 405 26.31 3.18 8.51
N LYS A 406 27.41 2.46 8.20
CA LYS A 406 28.22 2.69 6.98
C LYS A 406 27.37 2.47 5.72
N ALA A 407 26.66 1.34 5.66
CA ALA A 407 25.79 1.01 4.54
C ALA A 407 24.66 2.04 4.38
N ALA A 408 24.03 2.46 5.48
CA ALA A 408 22.98 3.45 5.45
C ALA A 408 23.44 4.80 4.89
N LYS A 409 24.63 5.28 5.30
CA LYS A 409 25.22 6.51 4.76
C LYS A 409 25.55 6.40 3.26
N ALA A 410 25.98 5.23 2.80
CA ALA A 410 26.27 4.99 1.39
C ALA A 410 25.00 4.92 0.53
N LEU A 411 23.93 4.32 1.05
CA LEU A 411 22.65 4.16 0.33
C LEU A 411 21.79 5.42 0.37
N GLY A 412 21.76 6.12 1.50
CA GLY A 412 20.88 7.28 1.65
C GLY A 412 20.67 7.70 3.09
N TYR A 413 19.44 7.53 3.58
CA TYR A 413 19.03 8.00 4.90
C TYR A 413 18.36 6.88 5.70
N GLU A 414 18.79 6.74 6.94
CA GLU A 414 18.09 5.88 7.89
C GLU A 414 16.69 6.42 8.13
N ASP A 415 15.70 5.58 7.92
CA ASP A 415 14.32 5.91 8.33
C ASP A 415 14.08 5.34 9.73
N ARG A 416 14.84 5.84 10.69
CA ARG A 416 14.57 5.51 12.08
C ARG A 416 13.15 5.94 12.41
N PRO A 417 12.35 5.12 13.09
CA PRO A 417 10.97 5.43 13.39
C PRO A 417 10.89 6.78 14.11
N SER A 418 10.54 7.82 13.35
CA SER A 418 10.15 9.11 13.90
C SER A 418 8.67 8.99 14.21
N THR A 419 8.31 9.20 15.45
CA THR A 419 6.91 9.18 15.90
C THR A 419 6.13 10.44 15.49
N ALA A 420 6.83 11.49 15.05
CA ALA A 420 6.23 12.76 14.69
C ALA A 420 6.02 12.91 13.18
N THR A 421 4.82 13.37 12.82
CA THR A 421 4.47 13.77 11.45
C THR A 421 4.70 15.27 11.30
N ASP A 422 5.28 15.69 10.17
CA ASP A 422 5.37 17.10 9.81
C ASP A 422 3.99 17.64 9.41
N MET A 423 3.21 18.07 10.41
CA MET A 423 1.86 18.58 10.18
C MET A 423 1.84 19.93 9.47
N VAL A 424 2.93 20.72 9.56
CA VAL A 424 3.07 21.97 8.79
C VAL A 424 3.13 21.64 7.30
N PHE A 425 3.93 20.65 6.95
CA PHE A 425 4.05 20.17 5.57
C PHE A 425 2.72 19.60 5.03
N VAL A 426 2.01 18.80 5.83
CA VAL A 426 0.69 18.26 5.46
C VAL A 426 -0.32 19.37 5.27
N GLY A 427 -0.46 20.28 6.25
CA GLY A 427 -1.44 21.33 6.24
C GLY A 427 -1.23 22.34 5.09
N LEU A 428 0.00 22.82 4.93
CA LEU A 428 0.33 23.74 3.81
C LEU A 428 0.22 23.05 2.45
N GLY A 429 0.60 21.76 2.36
CA GLY A 429 0.48 20.98 1.14
C GLY A 429 -0.98 20.86 0.69
N ILE A 430 -1.88 20.49 1.60
CA ILE A 430 -3.32 20.42 1.31
C ILE A 430 -3.88 21.81 0.97
N PHE A 431 -3.54 22.83 1.74
CA PHE A 431 -4.01 24.20 1.51
C PHE A 431 -3.64 24.71 0.11
N ILE A 432 -2.34 24.65 -0.24
CA ILE A 432 -1.86 25.11 -1.55
C ILE A 432 -2.47 24.28 -2.67
N GLY A 433 -2.53 22.95 -2.49
CA GLY A 433 -3.11 22.05 -3.48
C GLY A 433 -4.59 22.34 -3.71
N ALA A 434 -5.37 22.47 -2.65
CA ALA A 434 -6.80 22.77 -2.74
C ALA A 434 -7.04 24.15 -3.36
N LEU A 435 -6.22 25.14 -3.03
CA LEU A 435 -6.31 26.49 -3.61
C LEU A 435 -6.07 26.47 -5.13
N ILE A 436 -5.03 25.76 -5.59
CA ILE A 436 -4.74 25.59 -7.02
C ILE A 436 -5.86 24.79 -7.71
N GLY A 437 -6.35 23.72 -7.06
CA GLY A 437 -7.43 22.91 -7.61
C GLY A 437 -8.76 23.62 -7.76
N ALA A 438 -9.01 24.63 -6.92
CA ALA A 438 -10.21 25.47 -6.98
C ALA A 438 -10.22 26.46 -8.17
N ILE A 439 -9.08 26.65 -8.84
CA ILE A 439 -8.99 27.53 -10.01
C ILE A 439 -9.82 26.92 -11.15
N THR A 440 -10.80 27.65 -11.64
CA THR A 440 -11.67 27.23 -12.74
C THR A 440 -11.24 27.89 -14.04
N PHE A 441 -10.95 27.07 -15.04
CA PHE A 441 -10.65 27.51 -16.39
C PHE A 441 -11.89 27.33 -17.28
N HIS A 442 -12.15 28.25 -18.19
CA HIS A 442 -13.23 28.10 -19.15
C HIS A 442 -12.65 27.68 -20.51
N LEU A 443 -12.86 26.42 -20.87
CA LEU A 443 -12.51 25.89 -22.20
C LEU A 443 -13.77 25.79 -23.06
N GLY A 444 -13.86 26.63 -24.10
CA GLY A 444 -15.02 26.60 -24.99
C GLY A 444 -16.37 26.86 -24.30
N GLY A 445 -16.39 27.65 -23.20
CA GLY A 445 -17.60 27.94 -22.42
C GLY A 445 -17.93 26.89 -21.33
N ILE A 446 -17.18 25.81 -21.24
CA ILE A 446 -17.34 24.79 -20.20
C ILE A 446 -16.38 25.11 -19.05
N PRO A 447 -16.88 25.27 -17.79
CA PRO A 447 -16.01 25.46 -16.63
C PRO A 447 -15.30 24.14 -16.32
N VAL A 448 -13.97 24.13 -16.42
CA VAL A 448 -13.11 22.97 -16.09
C VAL A 448 -12.26 23.34 -14.88
N SER A 449 -12.38 22.61 -13.79
CA SER A 449 -11.52 22.72 -12.61
C SER A 449 -11.08 21.34 -12.14
N LEU A 450 -9.92 21.29 -11.48
CA LEU A 450 -9.46 20.04 -10.83
C LEU A 450 -10.23 19.73 -9.54
N SER A 451 -11.07 20.66 -9.07
CA SER A 451 -11.67 20.71 -7.73
C SER A 451 -10.61 20.80 -6.60
N THR A 452 -11.04 21.19 -5.41
CA THR A 452 -10.18 21.25 -4.22
C THR A 452 -9.54 19.89 -3.92
N SER A 453 -10.31 18.83 -4.09
CA SER A 453 -9.89 17.43 -3.86
C SER A 453 -8.87 16.94 -4.88
N GLY A 454 -9.06 17.22 -6.16
CA GLY A 454 -8.07 16.92 -7.20
C GLY A 454 -6.77 17.70 -7.00
N GLY A 455 -6.85 18.95 -6.58
CA GLY A 455 -5.69 19.77 -6.21
C GLY A 455 -4.91 19.18 -5.03
N ALA A 456 -5.58 18.72 -3.98
CA ALA A 456 -4.93 18.06 -2.84
C ALA A 456 -4.22 16.75 -3.25
N LEU A 457 -4.81 15.97 -4.16
CA LEU A 457 -4.17 14.77 -4.72
C LEU A 457 -2.86 15.12 -5.45
N ILE A 458 -2.90 16.12 -6.33
CA ILE A 458 -1.72 16.54 -7.11
C ILE A 458 -0.64 17.12 -6.20
N ALA A 459 -1.03 17.92 -5.19
CA ALA A 459 -0.08 18.42 -4.20
C ALA A 459 0.59 17.26 -3.45
N GLY A 460 -0.17 16.26 -3.02
CA GLY A 460 0.36 15.03 -2.44
C GLY A 460 1.38 14.35 -3.36
N LEU A 461 1.04 14.14 -4.64
CA LEU A 461 1.94 13.56 -5.65
C LEU A 461 3.27 14.31 -5.76
N VAL A 462 3.21 15.63 -5.92
CA VAL A 462 4.39 16.49 -6.07
C VAL A 462 5.23 16.47 -4.80
N LEU A 463 4.61 16.64 -3.65
CA LEU A 463 5.30 16.69 -2.35
C LEU A 463 5.89 15.33 -1.96
N GLY A 464 5.21 14.22 -2.25
CA GLY A 464 5.74 12.88 -2.08
C GLY A 464 6.99 12.63 -2.97
N TRP A 465 6.94 13.09 -4.21
CA TRP A 465 8.10 13.04 -5.10
C TRP A 465 9.25 13.94 -4.61
N LEU A 466 8.99 15.18 -4.20
CA LEU A 466 10.00 16.07 -3.63
C LEU A 466 10.65 15.44 -2.40
N ARG A 467 9.86 14.82 -1.53
CA ARG A 467 10.36 14.08 -0.36
C ARG A 467 11.32 12.96 -0.75
N SER A 468 11.06 12.22 -1.83
CA SER A 468 11.97 11.17 -2.31
C SER A 468 13.31 11.70 -2.84
N LYS A 469 13.39 13.00 -3.18
CA LYS A 469 14.61 13.68 -3.60
C LYS A 469 15.31 14.41 -2.45
N HIS A 470 14.53 14.92 -1.50
CA HIS A 470 14.99 15.69 -0.35
C HIS A 470 14.42 15.09 0.95
N PRO A 471 15.04 14.00 1.46
CA PRO A 471 14.47 13.21 2.56
C PRO A 471 14.41 13.91 3.92
N THR A 472 15.06 15.03 4.07
CA THR A 472 15.06 15.84 5.31
C THR A 472 13.79 16.67 5.49
N PHE A 473 12.93 16.74 4.46
CA PHE A 473 11.79 17.64 4.42
C PHE A 473 10.47 16.86 4.37
N GLY A 474 9.47 17.28 5.15
CA GLY A 474 8.11 16.76 5.07
C GLY A 474 7.96 15.28 5.44
N LYS A 475 8.58 14.83 6.52
CA LYS A 475 8.48 13.42 6.93
C LYS A 475 7.09 13.08 7.46
N ILE A 476 6.44 12.11 6.80
CA ILE A 476 5.19 11.50 7.27
C ILE A 476 5.51 10.02 7.52
N PRO A 477 5.51 9.55 8.79
CA PRO A 477 5.71 8.14 9.11
C PRO A 477 4.68 7.24 8.43
N SER A 478 5.04 6.00 8.12
CA SER A 478 4.14 5.05 7.46
C SER A 478 2.86 4.79 8.26
N SER A 479 2.96 4.78 9.59
CA SER A 479 1.80 4.68 10.51
C SER A 479 0.86 5.88 10.38
N SER A 480 1.40 7.10 10.33
CA SER A 480 0.60 8.32 10.15
C SER A 480 -0.03 8.37 8.76
N LEU A 481 0.73 7.99 7.73
CA LEU A 481 0.22 7.91 6.36
C LEU A 481 -0.90 6.88 6.25
N TRP A 482 -0.76 5.74 6.93
CA TRP A 482 -1.82 4.74 7.02
C TRP A 482 -3.09 5.31 7.70
N VAL A 483 -2.94 6.06 8.80
CA VAL A 483 -4.07 6.70 9.49
C VAL A 483 -4.75 7.72 8.58
N LEU A 484 -4.00 8.64 7.98
CA LEU A 484 -4.54 9.67 7.07
C LEU A 484 -5.28 9.04 5.90
N ASN A 485 -4.72 7.98 5.32
CA ASN A 485 -5.32 7.29 4.19
C ASN A 485 -6.58 6.49 4.61
N ASN A 486 -6.47 5.62 5.62
CA ASN A 486 -7.57 4.72 5.97
C ASN A 486 -8.66 5.41 6.79
N VAL A 487 -8.28 6.24 7.78
CA VAL A 487 -9.27 6.96 8.59
C VAL A 487 -9.90 8.08 7.76
N GLY A 488 -9.12 8.85 7.00
CA GLY A 488 -9.64 9.91 6.13
C GLY A 488 -10.65 9.36 5.14
N LEU A 489 -10.31 8.29 4.40
CA LEU A 489 -11.23 7.66 3.46
C LEU A 489 -12.48 7.12 4.16
N ASN A 490 -12.33 6.35 5.22
CA ASN A 490 -13.47 5.69 5.85
C ASN A 490 -14.37 6.67 6.63
N MET A 491 -13.83 7.76 7.20
CA MET A 491 -14.67 8.85 7.73
C MET A 491 -15.49 9.52 6.64
N PHE A 492 -14.86 9.84 5.51
CA PHE A 492 -15.55 10.37 4.34
C PHE A 492 -16.68 9.43 3.88
N ILE A 493 -16.39 8.14 3.75
CA ILE A 493 -17.38 7.12 3.35
C ILE A 493 -18.49 6.93 4.40
N ALA A 494 -18.17 7.00 5.69
CA ALA A 494 -19.16 6.94 6.76
C ALA A 494 -20.16 8.11 6.66
N VAL A 495 -19.65 9.34 6.49
CA VAL A 495 -20.51 10.52 6.30
C VAL A 495 -21.43 10.37 5.08
N ILE A 496 -20.88 9.90 3.95
CA ILE A 496 -21.68 9.65 2.74
C ILE A 496 -22.72 8.54 2.98
N GLY A 497 -22.31 7.43 3.60
CA GLY A 497 -23.21 6.32 3.90
C GLY A 497 -24.40 6.76 4.76
N ILE A 498 -24.12 7.50 5.85
CA ILE A 498 -25.15 8.01 6.76
C ILE A 498 -26.07 9.01 6.00
N ALA A 499 -25.50 9.95 5.25
CA ALA A 499 -26.29 10.94 4.50
C ALA A 499 -27.16 10.30 3.41
N SER A 500 -26.69 9.20 2.78
CA SER A 500 -27.43 8.50 1.73
C SER A 500 -28.40 7.45 2.27
N GLY A 501 -28.37 7.15 3.58
CA GLY A 501 -29.15 6.10 4.21
C GLY A 501 -30.63 6.13 3.83
N PRO A 502 -31.36 7.24 4.03
CA PRO A 502 -32.79 7.33 3.77
C PRO A 502 -33.17 7.03 2.30
N THR A 503 -32.30 7.38 1.35
CA THR A 503 -32.57 7.21 -0.10
C THR A 503 -31.99 5.93 -0.68
N PHE A 504 -31.13 5.20 0.06
CA PHE A 504 -30.35 4.08 -0.45
C PHE A 504 -31.22 2.89 -0.90
N VAL A 505 -32.16 2.47 -0.06
CA VAL A 505 -33.05 1.33 -0.38
C VAL A 505 -33.92 1.65 -1.58
N HIS A 506 -34.45 2.88 -1.64
CA HIS A 506 -35.23 3.35 -2.77
C HIS A 506 -34.39 3.42 -4.06
N GLY A 507 -33.15 3.89 -3.95
CA GLY A 507 -32.21 3.93 -5.07
C GLY A 507 -31.90 2.55 -5.64
N ILE A 508 -31.68 1.53 -4.79
CA ILE A 508 -31.49 0.14 -5.26
C ILE A 508 -32.73 -0.36 -5.97
N ALA A 509 -33.93 -0.08 -5.43
CA ALA A 509 -35.18 -0.50 -6.06
C ALA A 509 -35.40 0.18 -7.42
N GLN A 510 -34.98 1.43 -7.58
CA GLN A 510 -35.07 2.20 -8.82
C GLN A 510 -34.17 1.67 -9.92
N VAL A 511 -32.91 1.39 -9.63
CA VAL A 511 -31.91 0.95 -10.65
C VAL A 511 -32.01 -0.56 -10.91
N GLY A 512 -32.46 -1.31 -9.92
CA GLY A 512 -32.75 -2.74 -10.03
C GLY A 512 -31.53 -3.63 -10.22
N TRP A 513 -31.76 -4.91 -10.58
CA TRP A 513 -30.72 -5.92 -10.80
C TRP A 513 -29.84 -5.64 -12.03
N MET A 514 -30.32 -4.78 -12.95
CA MET A 514 -29.57 -4.37 -14.15
C MET A 514 -28.26 -3.66 -13.79
N LEU A 515 -28.20 -2.99 -12.65
CA LEU A 515 -26.97 -2.38 -12.16
C LEU A 515 -25.86 -3.41 -11.91
N PHE A 516 -26.22 -4.59 -11.38
CA PHE A 516 -25.26 -5.67 -11.19
C PHE A 516 -24.71 -6.19 -12.53
N VAL A 517 -25.59 -6.34 -13.54
CA VAL A 517 -25.20 -6.72 -14.90
C VAL A 517 -24.30 -5.66 -15.53
N ALA A 518 -24.65 -4.38 -15.40
CA ALA A 518 -23.81 -3.28 -15.85
C ALA A 518 -22.43 -3.31 -15.18
N GLY A 519 -22.38 -3.60 -13.87
CA GLY A 519 -21.15 -3.79 -13.11
C GLY A 519 -20.27 -4.92 -13.65
N ILE A 520 -20.89 -6.06 -14.02
CA ILE A 520 -20.18 -7.19 -14.65
C ILE A 520 -19.55 -6.75 -15.97
N ILE A 521 -20.28 -6.08 -16.83
CA ILE A 521 -19.81 -5.62 -18.15
C ILE A 521 -18.68 -4.59 -17.97
N ALA A 522 -18.91 -3.54 -17.19
CA ALA A 522 -17.95 -2.47 -16.92
C ALA A 522 -16.67 -2.94 -16.25
N THR A 523 -16.72 -4.06 -15.50
CA THR A 523 -15.55 -4.70 -14.89
C THR A 523 -14.81 -5.60 -15.86
N SER A 524 -15.53 -6.52 -16.52
CA SER A 524 -14.93 -7.61 -17.29
C SER A 524 -14.33 -7.14 -18.60
N LEU A 525 -15.01 -6.23 -19.29
CA LEU A 525 -14.62 -5.81 -20.65
C LEU A 525 -13.23 -5.15 -20.66
N PRO A 526 -12.91 -4.15 -19.81
CA PRO A 526 -11.57 -3.55 -19.82
C PRO A 526 -10.50 -4.53 -19.33
N LEU A 527 -10.80 -5.50 -18.46
CA LEU A 527 -9.84 -6.51 -18.02
C LEU A 527 -9.43 -7.44 -19.17
N ILE A 528 -10.42 -7.99 -19.88
CA ILE A 528 -10.19 -8.91 -20.99
C ILE A 528 -9.42 -8.21 -22.11
N LEU A 529 -9.86 -7.01 -22.49
CA LEU A 529 -9.17 -6.21 -23.49
C LEU A 529 -7.76 -5.83 -23.04
N GLY A 530 -7.57 -5.49 -21.78
CA GLY A 530 -6.26 -5.14 -21.22
C GLY A 530 -5.27 -6.30 -21.27
N ILE A 531 -5.67 -7.52 -20.92
CA ILE A 531 -4.85 -8.73 -21.04
C ILE A 531 -4.42 -8.92 -22.51
N TRP A 532 -5.35 -8.78 -23.44
CA TRP A 532 -5.09 -8.93 -24.88
C TRP A 532 -4.16 -7.84 -25.41
N ILE A 533 -4.40 -6.56 -25.08
CA ILE A 533 -3.58 -5.41 -25.47
C ILE A 533 -2.16 -5.56 -24.92
N GLY A 534 -2.01 -5.89 -23.65
CA GLY A 534 -0.70 -6.07 -23.02
C GLY A 534 0.13 -7.17 -23.67
N LYS A 535 -0.53 -8.28 -24.07
CA LYS A 535 0.14 -9.37 -24.80
C LYS A 535 0.49 -8.97 -26.23
N LYS A 536 -0.46 -8.40 -26.98
CA LYS A 536 -0.32 -8.19 -28.44
C LYS A 536 0.50 -6.96 -28.79
N PHE A 537 0.24 -5.82 -28.15
CA PHE A 537 0.85 -4.53 -28.50
C PHE A 537 2.08 -4.22 -27.62
N PHE A 538 1.97 -4.42 -26.33
CA PHE A 538 3.07 -4.11 -25.40
C PHE A 538 4.06 -5.26 -25.24
N LYS A 539 3.66 -6.48 -25.63
CA LYS A 539 4.49 -7.71 -25.58
C LYS A 539 5.06 -7.95 -24.17
N PHE A 540 4.25 -7.71 -23.15
CA PHE A 540 4.65 -7.99 -21.77
C PHE A 540 4.73 -9.49 -21.51
N PRO A 541 5.72 -9.97 -20.72
CA PRO A 541 5.69 -11.31 -20.14
C PRO A 541 4.38 -11.55 -19.40
N ALA A 542 3.88 -12.78 -19.40
CA ALA A 542 2.53 -13.08 -18.91
C ALA A 542 2.28 -12.61 -17.47
N ALA A 543 3.20 -12.88 -16.55
CA ALA A 543 3.09 -12.47 -15.14
C ALA A 543 3.08 -10.93 -15.00
N ILE A 544 3.97 -10.23 -15.71
CA ILE A 544 4.04 -8.77 -15.69
C ILE A 544 2.79 -8.17 -16.31
N ASN A 545 2.26 -8.74 -17.40
CA ASN A 545 1.03 -8.29 -18.04
C ASN A 545 -0.16 -8.32 -17.06
N LEU A 546 -0.36 -9.45 -16.38
CA LEU A 546 -1.44 -9.57 -15.37
C LEU A 546 -1.25 -8.56 -14.22
N GLY A 547 -0.01 -8.36 -13.78
CA GLY A 547 0.33 -7.33 -12.79
C GLY A 547 0.01 -5.92 -13.28
N CYS A 548 0.35 -5.59 -14.54
CA CYS A 548 0.05 -4.29 -15.14
C CYS A 548 -1.46 -4.03 -15.24
N VAL A 549 -2.25 -5.03 -15.63
CA VAL A 549 -3.72 -4.91 -15.68
C VAL A 549 -4.30 -4.69 -14.29
N ALA A 550 -3.86 -5.45 -13.28
CA ALA A 550 -4.30 -5.30 -11.90
C ALA A 550 -3.94 -3.92 -11.32
N GLY A 551 -2.71 -3.45 -11.58
CA GLY A 551 -2.23 -2.16 -11.11
C GLY A 551 -2.98 -0.99 -11.75
N SER A 552 -3.18 -0.99 -13.06
CA SER A 552 -3.91 0.06 -13.79
C SER A 552 -5.35 0.26 -13.27
N ARG A 553 -5.93 -0.75 -12.63
CA ARG A 553 -7.25 -0.73 -12.01
C ARG A 553 -7.24 -0.62 -10.49
N VAL A 554 -6.07 -0.42 -9.90
CA VAL A 554 -5.89 -0.20 -8.45
C VAL A 554 -6.41 -1.36 -7.59
N THR A 555 -6.50 -2.59 -8.14
CA THR A 555 -7.08 -3.73 -7.45
C THR A 555 -6.01 -4.62 -6.79
N THR A 556 -5.76 -4.40 -5.50
CA THR A 556 -4.81 -5.21 -4.70
C THR A 556 -5.27 -6.65 -4.50
N ALA A 557 -6.60 -6.88 -4.40
CA ALA A 557 -7.16 -8.22 -4.29
C ALA A 557 -6.82 -9.10 -5.51
N SER A 558 -6.81 -8.50 -6.71
CA SER A 558 -6.42 -9.21 -7.93
C SER A 558 -4.93 -9.52 -7.97
N LEU A 559 -4.07 -8.63 -7.45
CA LEU A 559 -2.63 -8.91 -7.36
C LEU A 559 -2.38 -10.14 -6.49
N GLY A 560 -3.01 -10.21 -5.30
CA GLY A 560 -2.94 -11.39 -4.44
C GLY A 560 -3.40 -12.67 -5.15
N ALA A 561 -4.55 -12.62 -5.83
CA ALA A 561 -5.07 -13.77 -6.58
C ALA A 561 -4.14 -14.23 -7.72
N ILE A 562 -3.45 -13.30 -8.41
CA ILE A 562 -2.46 -13.62 -9.44
C ILE A 562 -1.23 -14.28 -8.82
N GLN A 563 -0.72 -13.71 -7.72
CA GLN A 563 0.46 -14.23 -7.02
C GLN A 563 0.20 -15.65 -6.47
N ASP A 564 -0.95 -15.87 -5.85
CA ASP A 564 -1.37 -17.20 -5.39
C ASP A 564 -1.50 -18.20 -6.55
N ALA A 565 -2.12 -17.76 -7.67
CA ALA A 565 -2.29 -18.61 -8.85
C ALA A 565 -0.96 -18.98 -9.51
N LEU A 566 0.01 -18.07 -9.55
CA LEU A 566 1.32 -18.30 -10.19
C LEU A 566 2.36 -18.88 -9.23
N GLY A 567 2.17 -18.72 -7.91
CA GLY A 567 3.16 -19.07 -6.89
C GLY A 567 4.40 -18.17 -6.92
N SER A 568 4.24 -16.89 -7.34
CA SER A 568 5.36 -15.98 -7.60
C SER A 568 5.00 -14.53 -7.27
N SER A 569 6.00 -13.75 -6.87
CA SER A 569 5.87 -12.31 -6.62
C SER A 569 6.13 -11.43 -7.86
N VAL A 570 6.56 -12.00 -8.99
CA VAL A 570 6.87 -11.28 -10.24
C VAL A 570 5.74 -10.36 -10.73
N PRO A 571 4.44 -10.70 -10.61
CA PRO A 571 3.36 -9.78 -10.99
C PRO A 571 3.41 -8.42 -10.31
N ALA A 572 3.98 -8.32 -9.09
CA ALA A 572 4.12 -7.06 -8.38
C ALA A 572 5.00 -6.03 -9.12
N MET A 573 5.94 -6.48 -9.95
CA MET A 573 6.80 -5.60 -10.75
C MET A 573 6.02 -4.82 -11.81
N GLY A 574 5.04 -5.47 -12.44
CA GLY A 574 4.11 -4.81 -13.37
C GLY A 574 3.10 -3.93 -12.63
N TYR A 575 2.59 -4.43 -11.51
CA TYR A 575 1.59 -3.77 -10.69
C TYR A 575 2.06 -2.41 -10.16
N THR A 576 3.27 -2.31 -9.63
CA THR A 576 3.75 -1.13 -8.91
C THR A 576 3.66 0.16 -9.71
N VAL A 577 4.21 0.15 -10.93
CA VAL A 577 4.22 1.32 -11.81
C VAL A 577 2.81 1.67 -12.27
N THR A 578 2.06 0.67 -12.72
CA THR A 578 0.72 0.90 -13.26
C THR A 578 -0.30 1.26 -12.16
N TYR A 579 -0.08 0.82 -10.92
CA TYR A 579 -0.88 1.24 -9.76
C TYR A 579 -0.74 2.74 -9.48
N ALA A 580 0.49 3.26 -9.46
CA ALA A 580 0.72 4.67 -9.21
C ALA A 580 0.06 5.56 -10.28
N VAL A 581 0.20 5.17 -11.55
CA VAL A 581 -0.41 5.88 -12.68
C VAL A 581 -1.93 5.71 -12.69
N GLY A 582 -2.41 4.48 -12.53
CA GLY A 582 -3.83 4.13 -12.54
C GLY A 582 -4.61 4.84 -11.43
N ASN A 583 -4.06 4.84 -10.21
CA ASN A 583 -4.72 5.50 -9.07
C ASN A 583 -4.93 7.01 -9.30
N THR A 584 -3.96 7.67 -9.92
CA THR A 584 -4.09 9.09 -10.26
C THR A 584 -5.04 9.32 -11.44
N LEU A 585 -4.85 8.57 -12.54
CA LEU A 585 -5.61 8.80 -13.76
C LEU A 585 -7.08 8.39 -13.64
N LEU A 586 -7.42 7.31 -12.94
CA LEU A 586 -8.82 6.93 -12.74
C LEU A 586 -9.61 7.99 -11.96
N ILE A 587 -8.96 8.65 -10.99
CA ILE A 587 -9.58 9.77 -10.29
C ILE A 587 -9.85 10.93 -11.26
N LEU A 588 -8.89 11.28 -12.12
CA LEU A 588 -9.07 12.30 -13.15
C LEU A 588 -10.12 11.89 -14.20
N MET A 589 -10.21 10.61 -14.55
CA MET A 589 -11.23 10.10 -15.47
C MET A 589 -12.65 10.28 -14.91
N ALA A 590 -12.84 10.31 -13.58
CA ALA A 590 -14.13 10.63 -12.97
C ALA A 590 -14.57 12.08 -13.29
N VAL A 591 -13.63 13.04 -13.27
CA VAL A 591 -13.91 14.44 -13.68
C VAL A 591 -14.33 14.48 -15.14
N ILE A 592 -13.59 13.76 -16.01
CA ILE A 592 -13.92 13.66 -17.43
C ILE A 592 -15.29 12.98 -17.62
N MET A 593 -15.59 11.90 -16.88
CA MET A 593 -16.89 11.24 -16.93
C MET A 593 -18.02 12.22 -16.61
N ALA A 594 -17.86 13.05 -15.57
CA ALA A 594 -18.86 14.06 -15.23
C ALA A 594 -18.99 15.14 -16.32
N ALA A 595 -17.88 15.54 -16.95
CA ALA A 595 -17.87 16.60 -17.98
C ALA A 595 -18.51 16.19 -19.31
N ILE A 596 -18.59 14.88 -19.63
CA ILE A 596 -19.21 14.38 -20.88
C ILE A 596 -20.71 14.07 -20.74
N TYR A 597 -21.29 14.29 -19.55
CA TYR A 597 -22.72 14.20 -19.28
C TYR A 597 -23.37 15.58 -19.28
#